data_45f24bac0a6500b570e8d1cb4491d507
#
_entry.id   45f24bac0a6500b570e8d1cb4491d507
#
_cell.length_a   1.000
_cell.length_b   1.000
_cell.length_c   1.000
_cell.angle_alpha   90.00
_cell.angle_beta   90.00
_cell.angle_gamma   90.00
#
_symmetry.space_group_name_H-M   'P 1'
#
loop_
_entity.id
_entity.type
_entity.pdbx_description
1 polymer ?
#
loop_
_entity_poly.entity_id
_entity_poly.type
_entity_poly.pdbx_seq_one_letter_code
_entity_poly.pdbx_strand_id
1 'polypeptide(L)'
;MKTFLYCTIASAILLCSCHESIEKRAQREAREYTEKNCPTPVLNYMRTDSVVFETSTRTYHYYFSVMNDLDDAKIFELNRKLIVDNFMKQVDESTSLRAYKQEGFNFAWTLRSGKDPKVTYYE
;
A
#
# COMPACT_ATOMS: atom_id res chain seq x y z
N MET A 1 -3.38 18.61 -49.79
CA MET A 1 -3.42 19.50 -48.63
C MET A 1 -4.47 19.10 -47.59
N LYS A 2 -5.65 18.66 -48.01
CA LYS A 2 -6.69 18.25 -47.03
C LYS A 2 -6.35 16.96 -46.28
N THR A 3 -5.55 16.06 -46.80
CA THR A 3 -5.12 14.82 -46.18
C THR A 3 -4.04 14.99 -45.09
N PHE A 4 -3.29 16.09 -45.10
CA PHE A 4 -2.27 16.38 -44.10
C PHE A 4 -2.86 16.86 -42.76
N LEU A 5 -4.02 17.47 -42.78
CA LEU A 5 -4.70 18.01 -41.60
C LEU A 5 -5.32 16.90 -40.72
N TYR A 6 -5.73 15.79 -41.35
CA TYR A 6 -6.37 14.68 -40.64
C TYR A 6 -5.40 13.81 -39.85
N CYS A 7 -4.16 13.69 -40.31
CA CYS A 7 -3.12 12.92 -39.60
C CYS A 7 -2.65 13.60 -38.31
N THR A 8 -2.66 14.93 -38.26
CA THR A 8 -2.20 15.68 -37.06
C THR A 8 -3.20 15.64 -35.92
N ILE A 9 -4.48 15.55 -36.22
CA ILE A 9 -5.53 15.49 -35.19
C ILE A 9 -5.62 14.10 -34.55
N ALA A 10 -5.39 13.04 -35.32
CA ALA A 10 -5.41 11.68 -34.83
C ALA A 10 -4.24 11.39 -33.85
N SER A 11 -3.07 11.99 -34.07
CA SER A 11 -1.91 11.85 -33.18
C SER A 11 -2.11 12.51 -31.80
N ALA A 12 -2.85 13.63 -31.74
CA ALA A 12 -3.09 14.33 -30.48
C ALA A 12 -4.05 13.58 -29.55
N ILE A 13 -4.99 12.83 -30.12
CA ILE A 13 -5.98 12.06 -29.35
C ILE A 13 -5.32 10.82 -28.71
N LEU A 14 -4.35 10.21 -29.36
CA LEU A 14 -3.64 9.05 -28.83
C LEU A 14 -2.73 9.38 -27.65
N LEU A 15 -2.23 10.61 -27.54
CA LEU A 15 -1.39 11.06 -26.44
C LEU A 15 -2.19 11.34 -25.14
N CYS A 16 -3.48 11.66 -25.24
CA CYS A 16 -4.34 11.95 -24.08
C CYS A 16 -4.89 10.69 -23.40
N SER A 17 -4.83 9.51 -24.04
CA SER A 17 -5.41 8.27 -23.53
C SER A 17 -4.45 7.41 -22.70
N CYS A 18 -3.18 7.83 -22.54
CA CYS A 18 -2.13 7.02 -21.90
C CYS A 18 -1.76 7.44 -20.48
N HIS A 19 -2.44 8.44 -19.88
CA HIS A 19 -2.09 8.93 -18.54
C HIS A 19 -3.04 8.43 -17.47
N GLU A 20 -2.55 7.47 -16.68
CA GLU A 20 -3.13 7.12 -15.39
C GLU A 20 -2.59 8.08 -14.32
N SER A 21 -3.47 8.66 -13.47
CA SER A 21 -3.00 9.49 -12.36
C SER A 21 -2.22 8.64 -11.35
N ILE A 22 -1.33 9.29 -10.58
CA ILE A 22 -0.54 8.58 -9.57
C ILE A 22 -1.44 7.98 -8.48
N GLU A 23 -2.56 8.64 -8.14
CA GLU A 23 -3.55 8.12 -7.19
C GLU A 23 -4.26 6.88 -7.72
N LYS A 24 -4.66 6.87 -8.98
CA LYS A 24 -5.27 5.69 -9.61
C LYS A 24 -4.29 4.53 -9.71
N ARG A 25 -3.04 4.83 -10.01
CA ARG A 25 -1.97 3.83 -10.03
C ARG A 25 -1.78 3.20 -8.65
N ALA A 26 -1.70 4.01 -7.60
CA ALA A 26 -1.56 3.53 -6.24
C ALA A 26 -2.74 2.65 -5.83
N GLN A 27 -3.96 3.09 -6.15
CA GLN A 27 -5.18 2.32 -5.88
C GLN A 27 -5.19 0.98 -6.62
N ARG A 28 -4.81 0.99 -7.89
CA ARG A 28 -4.74 -0.22 -8.71
C ARG A 28 -3.68 -1.19 -8.20
N GLU A 29 -2.46 -0.72 -7.92
CA GLU A 29 -1.38 -1.56 -7.44
C GLU A 29 -1.68 -2.18 -6.07
N ALA A 30 -2.27 -1.40 -5.15
CA ALA A 30 -2.70 -1.90 -3.85
C ALA A 30 -3.76 -3.01 -3.98
N ARG A 31 -4.76 -2.79 -4.83
CA ARG A 31 -5.81 -3.78 -5.11
C ARG A 31 -5.24 -5.05 -5.73
N GLU A 32 -4.39 -4.91 -6.74
CA GLU A 32 -3.77 -6.07 -7.41
C GLU A 32 -2.90 -6.87 -6.45
N TYR A 33 -2.12 -6.21 -5.61
CA TYR A 33 -1.32 -6.88 -4.60
C TYR A 33 -2.20 -7.66 -3.63
N THR A 34 -3.29 -7.06 -3.16
CA THR A 34 -4.24 -7.72 -2.24
C THR A 34 -4.88 -8.94 -2.89
N GLU A 35 -5.36 -8.79 -4.13
CA GLU A 35 -6.00 -9.89 -4.85
C GLU A 35 -5.05 -11.07 -5.13
N LYS A 36 -3.80 -10.77 -5.44
CA LYS A 36 -2.82 -11.79 -5.83
C LYS A 36 -2.11 -12.44 -4.64
N ASN A 37 -1.86 -11.70 -3.57
CA ASN A 37 -0.94 -12.13 -2.53
C ASN A 37 -1.56 -12.23 -1.14
N CYS A 38 -2.70 -11.60 -0.89
CA CYS A 38 -3.29 -11.56 0.44
C CYS A 38 -4.42 -12.57 0.63
N PRO A 39 -4.57 -13.14 1.82
CA PRO A 39 -3.62 -13.00 2.94
C PRO A 39 -2.30 -13.70 2.64
N THR A 40 -1.19 -13.07 3.03
CA THR A 40 0.14 -13.64 2.81
C THR A 40 0.41 -14.78 3.79
N PRO A 41 1.42 -15.64 3.53
CA PRO A 41 1.95 -16.51 4.58
C PRO A 41 2.42 -15.70 5.78
N VAL A 42 2.38 -16.31 6.96
CA VAL A 42 2.88 -15.69 8.18
C VAL A 42 4.41 -15.62 8.11
N LEU A 43 4.94 -14.42 8.29
CA LEU A 43 6.38 -14.16 8.32
C LEU A 43 6.67 -13.21 9.48
N ASN A 44 7.63 -13.57 10.34
CA ASN A 44 7.97 -12.79 11.54
C ASN A 44 6.74 -12.47 12.40
N TYR A 45 5.91 -13.47 12.64
CA TYR A 45 4.70 -13.39 13.47
C TYR A 45 3.63 -12.43 12.92
N MET A 46 3.68 -12.10 11.65
CA MET A 46 2.69 -11.24 11.01
C MET A 46 2.25 -11.78 9.65
N ARG A 47 1.02 -11.48 9.30
CA ARG A 47 0.43 -11.79 8.01
C ARG A 47 -0.17 -10.51 7.44
N THR A 48 0.11 -10.19 6.18
CA THR A 48 -0.55 -9.09 5.49
C THR A 48 -1.94 -9.54 5.04
N ASP A 49 -2.96 -8.88 5.54
CA ASP A 49 -4.35 -9.20 5.19
C ASP A 49 -4.81 -8.45 3.95
N SER A 50 -4.44 -7.18 3.84
CA SER A 50 -4.76 -6.34 2.69
C SER A 50 -3.89 -5.10 2.64
N VAL A 51 -3.84 -4.51 1.45
CA VAL A 51 -3.24 -3.19 1.21
C VAL A 51 -4.27 -2.37 0.44
N VAL A 52 -4.54 -1.16 0.91
CA VAL A 52 -5.54 -0.26 0.33
C VAL A 52 -4.94 1.13 0.18
N PHE A 53 -5.17 1.77 -0.97
CA PHE A 53 -4.90 3.19 -1.11
C PHE A 53 -6.18 3.99 -0.89
N GLU A 54 -6.21 4.77 0.17
CA GLU A 54 -7.33 5.64 0.53
C GLU A 54 -7.17 6.97 -0.20
N THR A 55 -7.98 7.20 -1.23
CA THR A 55 -7.85 8.39 -2.09
C THR A 55 -8.17 9.69 -1.37
N SER A 56 -9.13 9.68 -0.44
CA SER A 56 -9.56 10.88 0.30
C SER A 56 -8.45 11.48 1.17
N THR A 57 -7.61 10.64 1.75
CA THR A 57 -6.50 11.04 2.62
C THR A 57 -5.13 10.88 1.96
N ARG A 58 -5.10 10.34 0.74
CA ARG A 58 -3.88 9.99 0.00
C ARG A 58 -2.96 9.10 0.84
N THR A 59 -3.54 8.06 1.45
CA THR A 59 -2.87 7.16 2.37
C THR A 59 -2.74 5.76 1.80
N TYR A 60 -1.52 5.24 1.75
CA TYR A 60 -1.22 3.86 1.43
C TYR A 60 -1.27 3.06 2.74
N HIS A 61 -2.32 2.25 2.93
CA HIS A 61 -2.66 1.64 4.20
C HIS A 61 -2.45 0.12 4.15
N TYR A 62 -1.62 -0.38 5.08
CA TYR A 62 -1.35 -1.80 5.25
C TYR A 62 -2.11 -2.34 6.45
N TYR A 63 -2.80 -3.47 6.25
CA TYR A 63 -3.53 -4.17 7.31
C TYR A 63 -2.87 -5.51 7.60
N PHE A 64 -2.49 -5.73 8.85
CA PHE A 64 -1.80 -6.94 9.30
C PHE A 64 -2.57 -7.64 10.42
N SER A 65 -2.44 -8.98 10.45
CA SER A 65 -2.77 -9.80 11.61
C SER A 65 -1.49 -10.19 12.32
N VAL A 66 -1.45 -9.97 13.63
CA VAL A 66 -0.37 -10.40 14.50
C VAL A 66 -0.66 -11.83 14.95
N MET A 67 0.31 -12.73 14.79
CA MET A 67 0.12 -14.18 14.90
C MET A 67 1.04 -14.78 15.97
N ASN A 68 0.62 -15.97 16.46
CA ASN A 68 1.44 -16.82 17.31
C ASN A 68 1.89 -16.08 18.59
N ASP A 69 3.15 -16.20 18.98
CA ASP A 69 3.65 -15.67 20.25
C ASP A 69 3.59 -14.13 20.33
N LEU A 70 3.64 -13.43 19.21
CA LEU A 70 3.52 -11.97 19.20
C LEU A 70 2.07 -11.50 19.44
N ASP A 71 1.10 -12.39 19.27
CA ASP A 71 -0.31 -12.13 19.52
C ASP A 71 -0.63 -12.19 21.02
N ASP A 72 0.02 -11.32 21.75
CA ASP A 72 -0.08 -11.14 23.20
C ASP A 72 0.19 -9.67 23.50
N ALA A 73 -0.68 -9.02 24.26
CA ALA A 73 -0.60 -7.58 24.51
C ALA A 73 0.74 -7.15 25.14
N LYS A 74 1.27 -7.94 26.07
CA LYS A 74 2.54 -7.60 26.75
C LYS A 74 3.73 -7.80 25.81
N ILE A 75 3.74 -8.90 25.08
CA ILE A 75 4.83 -9.23 24.15
C ILE A 75 4.84 -8.22 23.00
N PHE A 76 3.68 -7.87 22.47
CA PHE A 76 3.58 -6.85 21.44
C PHE A 76 4.13 -5.51 21.92
N GLU A 77 3.73 -5.06 23.11
CA GLU A 77 4.17 -3.77 23.65
C GLU A 77 5.68 -3.71 23.85
N LEU A 78 6.31 -4.80 24.28
CA LEU A 78 7.77 -4.88 24.40
C LEU A 78 8.49 -4.74 23.05
N ASN A 79 7.83 -5.11 21.96
CA ASN A 79 8.39 -5.09 20.61
C ASN A 79 7.86 -3.95 19.73
N ARG A 80 6.93 -3.16 20.24
CA ARG A 80 6.21 -2.13 19.48
C ARG A 80 7.14 -1.18 18.73
N LYS A 81 8.11 -0.61 19.44
CA LYS A 81 9.04 0.34 18.84
C LYS A 81 9.85 -0.28 17.72
N LEU A 82 10.35 -1.49 17.92
CA LEU A 82 11.12 -2.22 16.92
C LEU A 82 10.28 -2.51 15.67
N ILE A 83 9.03 -2.92 15.84
CA ILE A 83 8.11 -3.22 14.75
C ILE A 83 7.82 -1.96 13.93
N VAL A 84 7.48 -0.86 14.58
CA VAL A 84 7.17 0.41 13.92
C VAL A 84 8.39 0.96 13.20
N ASP A 85 9.56 0.93 13.83
CA ASP A 85 10.82 1.38 13.22
C ASP A 85 11.15 0.57 11.97
N ASN A 86 10.89 -0.74 11.98
CA ASN A 86 11.09 -1.61 10.82
C ASN A 86 10.14 -1.26 9.66
N PHE A 87 8.89 -0.97 9.95
CA PHE A 87 7.94 -0.53 8.91
C PHE A 87 8.38 0.78 8.26
N MET A 88 8.78 1.75 9.07
CA MET A 88 9.26 3.05 8.57
C MET A 88 10.52 2.88 7.71
N LYS A 89 11.44 2.03 8.15
CA LYS A 89 12.65 1.71 7.39
C LYS A 89 12.32 1.05 6.05
N GLN A 90 11.40 0.09 6.02
CA GLN A 90 10.97 -0.55 4.78
C GLN A 90 10.40 0.44 3.77
N VAL A 91 9.58 1.38 4.22
CA VAL A 91 9.06 2.43 3.35
C VAL A 91 10.18 3.34 2.85
N ASP A 92 11.08 3.78 3.73
CA ASP A 92 12.20 4.64 3.36
C ASP A 92 13.14 4.01 2.34
N GLU A 93 13.40 2.72 2.46
CA GLU A 93 14.31 1.98 1.59
C GLU A 93 13.63 1.43 0.33
N SER A 94 12.31 1.43 0.26
CA SER A 94 11.57 0.85 -0.86
C SER A 94 11.73 1.68 -2.13
N THR A 95 12.26 1.07 -3.17
CA THR A 95 12.33 1.67 -4.51
C THR A 95 10.97 1.66 -5.21
N SER A 96 10.13 0.66 -4.96
CA SER A 96 8.80 0.56 -5.56
C SER A 96 7.83 1.62 -5.05
N LEU A 97 8.06 2.17 -3.85
CA LEU A 97 7.24 3.23 -3.26
C LEU A 97 7.80 4.64 -3.51
N ARG A 98 8.92 4.75 -4.24
CA ARG A 98 9.60 6.05 -4.45
C ARG A 98 8.66 7.10 -5.03
N ALA A 99 7.91 6.76 -6.07
CA ALA A 99 6.99 7.70 -6.73
C ALA A 99 5.92 8.21 -5.76
N TYR A 100 5.42 7.34 -4.89
CA TYR A 100 4.41 7.70 -3.89
C TYR A 100 4.97 8.58 -2.77
N LYS A 101 6.20 8.31 -2.34
CA LYS A 101 6.91 9.18 -1.38
C LYS A 101 7.15 10.56 -1.95
N GLN A 102 7.56 10.65 -3.21
CA GLN A 102 7.80 11.93 -3.91
C GLN A 102 6.51 12.74 -4.07
N GLU A 103 5.36 12.07 -4.25
CA GLU A 103 4.05 12.73 -4.29
C GLU A 103 3.54 13.18 -2.92
N GLY A 104 4.24 12.83 -1.85
CA GLY A 104 3.86 13.19 -0.50
C GLY A 104 2.69 12.36 0.05
N PHE A 105 2.49 11.13 -0.44
CA PHE A 105 1.50 10.24 0.11
C PHE A 105 1.83 9.85 1.54
N ASN A 106 0.78 9.64 2.34
CA ASN A 106 0.91 9.12 3.68
C ASN A 106 0.97 7.59 3.66
N PHE A 107 1.61 7.02 4.69
CA PHE A 107 1.68 5.58 4.90
C PHE A 107 1.14 5.27 6.29
N ALA A 108 0.29 4.25 6.38
CA ALA A 108 -0.34 3.86 7.63
C ALA A 108 -0.33 2.34 7.77
N TRP A 109 -0.32 1.88 9.02
CA TRP A 109 -0.33 0.47 9.36
C TRP A 109 -1.35 0.22 10.45
N THR A 110 -2.20 -0.79 10.27
CA THR A 110 -3.11 -1.29 11.30
C THR A 110 -2.74 -2.73 11.61
N LEU A 111 -2.43 -3.00 12.86
CA LEU A 111 -2.05 -4.32 13.36
C LEU A 111 -3.10 -4.81 14.33
N ARG A 112 -3.77 -5.91 13.99
CA ARG A 112 -4.81 -6.53 14.79
C ARG A 112 -4.39 -7.91 15.26
N SER A 113 -4.99 -8.35 16.37
CA SER A 113 -4.81 -9.72 16.85
C SER A 113 -5.36 -10.72 15.82
N GLY A 114 -4.58 -11.75 15.51
CA GLY A 114 -5.04 -12.84 14.65
C GLY A 114 -6.11 -13.71 15.33
N LYS A 115 -6.05 -13.84 16.67
CA LYS A 115 -7.04 -14.59 17.47
C LYS A 115 -8.35 -13.82 17.63
N ASP A 116 -8.27 -12.52 17.81
CA ASP A 116 -9.41 -11.65 18.01
C ASP A 116 -9.27 -10.37 17.19
N PRO A 117 -9.83 -10.33 15.95
CA PRO A 117 -9.70 -9.18 15.06
C PRO A 117 -10.28 -7.88 15.59
N LYS A 118 -11.05 -7.91 16.68
CA LYS A 118 -11.56 -6.70 17.36
C LYS A 118 -10.48 -6.00 18.17
N VAL A 119 -9.40 -6.70 18.51
CA VAL A 119 -8.28 -6.13 19.26
C VAL A 119 -7.28 -5.55 18.28
N THR A 120 -7.03 -4.25 18.41
CA THR A 120 -6.02 -3.52 17.63
C THR A 120 -4.82 -3.23 18.52
N TYR A 121 -3.64 -3.69 18.11
CA TYR A 121 -2.41 -3.42 18.82
C TYR A 121 -1.76 -2.10 18.41
N TYR A 122 -1.91 -1.72 17.15
CA TYR A 122 -1.32 -0.51 16.60
C TYR A 122 -2.15 0.04 15.45
N GLU A 123 -2.22 1.36 15.38
CA GLU A 123 -2.86 2.07 14.27
C GLU A 123 -2.18 3.42 14.02
#